data_99db3c4ac7d278a6598d85945e8062d4
#
_entry.id   99db3c4ac7d278a6598d85945e8062d4
#
_cell.length_a   1.000
_cell.length_b   1.000
_cell.length_c   1.000
_cell.angle_alpha   90.00
_cell.angle_beta   90.00
_cell.angle_gamma   90.00
#
_symmetry.space_group_name_H-M   'P 1'
#
loop_
_entity.id
_entity.type
_entity.pdbx_description
1 polymer ?
#
loop_
_entity_poly.entity_id
_entity_poly.type
_entity_poly.pdbx_seq_one_letter_code
_entity_poly.pdbx_strand_id
1 'polypeptide(L)'
;MFYNILDKQRLDILPFLRNFKEDFYLAGGTGLALQLGHRDSVDFDFFSKEDINTESLFKKISSIFIEHDIKKIQDEKNTLTVLINGNIKISFFTYRYPLIGDLVEDENFKIANLIDIAAMKMSAITSRATNKDYIDLYFIMK
;
A
#
# COMPACT_ATOMS: atom_id res chain seq x y z
N MET A 1 6.96 -5.46 13.43
CA MET A 1 6.82 -4.40 12.40
C MET A 1 7.37 -3.09 12.88
N PHE A 2 8.02 -2.37 12.02
CA PHE A 2 8.65 -1.08 12.33
C PHE A 2 7.65 0.07 12.15
N TYR A 3 6.65 0.15 13.00
CA TYR A 3 5.63 1.20 12.90
C TYR A 3 6.17 2.61 13.13
N ASN A 4 7.37 2.74 13.67
CA ASN A 4 8.03 4.03 13.84
C ASN A 4 8.40 4.73 12.52
N ILE A 5 8.28 4.05 11.38
CA ILE A 5 8.47 4.66 10.06
C ILE A 5 7.28 5.54 9.65
N LEU A 6 6.17 5.45 10.37
CA LEU A 6 4.95 6.23 10.10
C LEU A 6 4.86 7.39 11.09
N ASP A 7 4.37 8.54 10.60
CA ASP A 7 4.05 9.66 11.48
C ASP A 7 2.75 9.41 12.26
N LYS A 8 2.43 10.30 13.20
CA LYS A 8 1.27 10.16 14.07
C LYS A 8 -0.04 10.09 13.29
N GLN A 9 -0.20 10.92 12.26
CA GLN A 9 -1.44 10.94 11.47
C GLN A 9 -1.68 9.60 10.79
N ARG A 10 -0.64 8.96 10.28
CA ARG A 10 -0.74 7.65 9.64
C ARG A 10 -0.94 6.53 10.65
N LEU A 11 -0.30 6.61 11.80
CA LEU A 11 -0.55 5.67 12.89
C LEU A 11 -2.01 5.72 13.34
N ASP A 12 -2.60 6.91 13.40
CA ASP A 12 -3.98 7.11 13.86
C ASP A 12 -5.01 6.47 12.93
N ILE A 13 -4.71 6.29 11.65
CA ILE A 13 -5.65 5.67 10.71
C ILE A 13 -5.47 4.17 10.54
N LEU A 14 -4.49 3.57 11.15
CA LEU A 14 -4.26 2.11 11.02
C LEU A 14 -5.50 1.26 11.36
N PRO A 15 -6.27 1.55 12.42
CA PRO A 15 -7.47 0.77 12.70
C PRO A 15 -8.49 0.79 11.56
N PHE A 16 -8.57 1.89 10.83
CA PHE A 16 -9.47 2.00 9.67
C PHE A 16 -8.97 1.15 8.50
N LEU A 17 -7.65 1.07 8.32
CA LEU A 17 -7.04 0.32 7.23
C LEU A 17 -7.19 -1.20 7.40
N ARG A 18 -7.41 -1.68 8.61
CA ARG A 18 -7.70 -3.10 8.87
C ARG A 18 -8.90 -3.62 8.07
N ASN A 19 -9.83 -2.74 7.71
CA ASN A 19 -11.00 -3.10 6.93
C ASN A 19 -10.68 -3.61 5.52
N PHE A 20 -9.47 -3.39 5.04
CA PHE A 20 -9.03 -3.83 3.71
C PHE A 20 -8.20 -5.11 3.74
N LYS A 21 -7.91 -5.63 4.93
CA LYS A 21 -7.01 -6.77 5.12
C LYS A 21 -7.46 -8.03 4.41
N GLU A 22 -8.78 -8.27 4.33
CA GLU A 22 -9.33 -9.48 3.72
C GLU A 22 -9.22 -9.46 2.18
N ASP A 23 -9.34 -8.29 1.56
CA ASP A 23 -9.43 -8.17 0.12
C ASP A 23 -8.13 -7.70 -0.54
N PHE A 24 -7.23 -7.08 0.21
CA PHE A 24 -6.02 -6.47 -0.31
C PHE A 24 -4.81 -6.80 0.55
N TYR A 25 -3.65 -6.81 -0.07
CA TYR A 25 -2.38 -6.84 0.66
C TYR A 25 -1.62 -5.54 0.42
N LEU A 26 -0.84 -5.15 1.42
CA LEU A 26 0.02 -3.97 1.35
C LEU A 26 1.35 -4.35 0.69
N ALA A 27 1.85 -3.49 -0.19
CA ALA A 27 3.17 -3.65 -0.76
C ALA A 27 3.80 -2.25 -0.92
N GLY A 28 4.57 -2.03 -1.97
CA GLY A 28 5.22 -0.75 -2.20
C GLY A 28 6.24 -0.40 -1.13
N GLY A 29 6.62 0.86 -1.10
CA GLY A 29 7.64 1.34 -0.16
C GLY A 29 7.25 1.22 1.30
N THR A 30 5.98 1.44 1.63
CA THR A 30 5.51 1.33 3.01
C THR A 30 5.47 -0.12 3.48
N GLY A 31 5.02 -1.05 2.63
CA GLY A 31 5.05 -2.48 2.95
C GLY A 31 6.47 -2.97 3.22
N LEU A 32 7.44 -2.46 2.47
CA LEU A 32 8.85 -2.78 2.70
C LEU A 32 9.39 -2.13 3.96
N ALA A 33 9.12 -0.83 4.16
CA ALA A 33 9.62 -0.08 5.30
C ALA A 33 9.13 -0.65 6.63
N LEU A 34 7.88 -1.13 6.68
CA LEU A 34 7.36 -1.78 7.88
C LEU A 34 8.13 -3.06 8.22
N GLN A 35 8.66 -3.76 7.23
CA GLN A 35 9.42 -4.99 7.44
C GLN A 35 10.91 -4.74 7.73
N LEU A 36 11.52 -3.73 7.13
CA LEU A 36 12.94 -3.46 7.23
C LEU A 36 13.32 -2.28 8.12
N GLY A 37 12.42 -1.32 8.30
CA GLY A 37 12.70 -0.11 9.07
C GLY A 37 13.80 0.75 8.46
N HIS A 38 14.05 0.64 7.15
CA HIS A 38 15.20 1.27 6.49
C HIS A 38 15.01 2.74 6.14
N ARG A 39 13.76 3.20 6.10
CA ARG A 39 13.39 4.59 5.83
C ARG A 39 11.96 4.86 6.27
N ASP A 40 11.61 6.13 6.43
CA ASP A 40 10.23 6.53 6.62
C ASP A 40 9.45 6.37 5.32
N SER A 41 8.15 6.17 5.41
CA SER A 41 7.27 6.07 4.26
C SER A 41 5.93 6.71 4.58
N VAL A 42 5.26 7.24 3.56
CA VAL A 42 4.06 8.07 3.76
C VAL A 42 2.83 7.60 2.99
N ASP A 43 3.01 6.78 1.96
CA ASP A 43 1.91 6.32 1.09
C ASP A 43 1.57 4.86 1.38
N PHE A 44 0.28 4.53 1.26
CA PHE A 44 -0.18 3.14 1.39
C PHE A 44 -0.61 2.64 0.02
N ASP A 45 0.03 1.57 -0.45
CA ASP A 45 -0.28 0.94 -1.73
C ASP A 45 -0.82 -0.47 -1.49
N PHE A 46 -2.11 -0.65 -1.77
CA PHE A 46 -2.82 -1.92 -1.62
C PHE A 46 -2.99 -2.58 -2.98
N PHE A 47 -2.87 -3.90 -2.99
CA PHE A 47 -2.93 -4.70 -4.21
C PHE A 47 -3.87 -5.87 -4.05
N SER A 48 -4.52 -6.25 -5.16
CA SER A 48 -5.33 -7.46 -5.26
C SER A 48 -5.13 -8.07 -6.65
N LYS A 49 -5.23 -9.38 -6.78
CA LYS A 49 -5.20 -10.02 -8.09
C LYS A 49 -6.55 -9.93 -8.82
N GLU A 50 -7.61 -9.60 -8.08
CA GLU A 50 -8.95 -9.51 -8.63
C GLU A 50 -9.22 -8.14 -9.25
N ASP A 51 -10.22 -8.07 -10.13
CA ASP A 51 -10.70 -6.80 -10.63
C ASP A 51 -11.26 -5.95 -9.50
N ILE A 52 -11.05 -4.64 -9.59
CA ILE A 52 -11.56 -3.69 -8.61
C ILE A 52 -12.74 -2.94 -9.21
N ASN A 53 -13.90 -3.03 -8.55
CA ASN A 53 -15.00 -2.13 -8.82
C ASN A 53 -14.74 -0.85 -8.03
N THR A 54 -14.23 0.17 -8.70
CA THR A 54 -13.79 1.41 -8.03
C THR A 54 -14.95 2.17 -7.40
N GLU A 55 -16.15 2.10 -7.97
CA GLU A 55 -17.33 2.73 -7.39
C GLU A 55 -17.69 2.11 -6.04
N SER A 56 -17.78 0.78 -6.00
CA SER A 56 -18.06 0.05 -4.75
C SER A 56 -16.98 0.26 -3.72
N LEU A 57 -15.72 0.26 -4.14
CA LEU A 57 -14.59 0.47 -3.25
C LEU A 57 -14.61 1.88 -2.66
N PHE A 58 -14.89 2.89 -3.48
CA PHE A 58 -14.98 4.26 -2.99
C PHE A 58 -16.11 4.43 -1.98
N LYS A 59 -17.25 3.78 -2.19
CA LYS A 59 -18.36 3.77 -1.22
C LYS A 59 -17.93 3.15 0.11
N LYS A 60 -17.19 2.05 0.05
CA LYS A 60 -16.65 1.40 1.24
C LYS A 60 -15.67 2.30 1.99
N ILE A 61 -14.76 2.94 1.26
CA ILE A 61 -13.79 3.89 1.84
C ILE A 61 -14.54 5.05 2.52
N SER A 62 -15.53 5.61 1.84
CA SER A 62 -16.31 6.73 2.36
C SER A 62 -17.07 6.35 3.65
N SER A 63 -17.55 5.12 3.72
CA SER A 63 -18.22 4.60 4.91
C SER A 63 -17.25 4.43 6.08
N ILE A 64 -16.07 3.88 5.81
CA ILE A 64 -15.04 3.63 6.83
C ILE A 64 -14.49 4.95 7.38
N PHE A 65 -14.21 5.91 6.50
CA PHE A 65 -13.63 7.21 6.86
C PHE A 65 -14.69 8.31 6.93
N ILE A 66 -15.89 8.00 7.42
CA ILE A 66 -17.04 8.92 7.36
C ILE A 66 -16.80 10.24 8.08
N GLU A 67 -15.94 10.25 9.09
CA GLU A 67 -15.61 11.47 9.84
C GLU A 67 -14.34 12.15 9.33
N HIS A 68 -13.79 11.68 8.21
CA HIS A 68 -12.56 12.21 7.63
C HIS A 68 -12.87 12.92 6.32
N ASP A 69 -11.98 13.83 5.92
CA ASP A 69 -12.02 14.44 4.61
C ASP A 69 -11.45 13.46 3.58
N ILE A 70 -12.20 13.17 2.52
CA ILE A 70 -11.81 12.21 1.50
C ILE A 70 -11.89 12.87 0.13
N LYS A 71 -10.78 12.81 -0.62
CA LYS A 71 -10.74 13.29 -1.98
C LYS A 71 -10.29 12.17 -2.91
N LYS A 72 -11.08 11.91 -3.96
CA LYS A 72 -10.68 10.97 -5.01
C LYS A 72 -9.73 11.72 -5.96
N ILE A 73 -8.49 11.21 -6.11
CA ILE A 73 -7.49 11.85 -6.98
C ILE A 73 -7.17 11.04 -8.22
N GLN A 74 -7.51 9.76 -8.24
CA GLN A 74 -7.39 8.93 -9.44
C GLN A 74 -8.46 7.86 -9.42
N ASP A 75 -9.18 7.68 -10.54
CA ASP A 75 -10.21 6.65 -10.69
C ASP A 75 -10.17 6.15 -12.13
N GLU A 76 -9.50 5.04 -12.34
CA GLU A 76 -9.37 4.39 -13.63
C GLU A 76 -9.69 2.91 -13.46
N LYS A 77 -9.76 2.16 -14.57
CA LYS A 77 -10.03 0.73 -14.49
C LYS A 77 -9.00 0.05 -13.58
N ASN A 78 -9.50 -0.64 -12.55
CA ASN A 78 -8.67 -1.40 -11.60
C ASN A 78 -7.64 -0.54 -10.83
N THR A 79 -7.90 0.78 -10.74
CA THR A 79 -7.02 1.69 -10.01
C THR A 79 -7.84 2.77 -9.33
N LEU A 80 -7.68 2.90 -8.02
CA LEU A 80 -8.33 3.95 -7.25
C LEU A 80 -7.34 4.53 -6.27
N THR A 81 -7.19 5.86 -6.28
CA THR A 81 -6.36 6.57 -5.31
C THR A 81 -7.17 7.65 -4.63
N VAL A 82 -7.11 7.68 -3.31
CA VAL A 82 -7.78 8.68 -2.49
C VAL A 82 -6.78 9.39 -1.59
N LEU A 83 -7.14 10.59 -1.19
CA LEU A 83 -6.37 11.40 -0.25
C LEU A 83 -7.23 11.60 1.00
N ILE A 84 -6.73 11.17 2.14
CA ILE A 84 -7.42 11.29 3.43
C ILE A 84 -6.84 12.50 4.17
N ASN A 85 -7.71 13.36 4.65
CA ASN A 85 -7.35 14.57 5.41
C ASN A 85 -6.35 15.46 4.67
N GLY A 86 -6.38 15.44 3.34
CA GLY A 86 -5.55 16.30 2.51
C GLY A 86 -4.09 15.88 2.36
N ASN A 87 -3.62 14.85 3.08
CA ASN A 87 -2.20 14.50 3.07
C ASN A 87 -1.86 13.01 3.12
N ILE A 88 -2.81 12.12 3.38
CA ILE A 88 -2.54 10.69 3.42
C ILE A 88 -3.04 10.04 2.13
N LYS A 89 -2.12 9.61 1.29
CA LYS A 89 -2.42 9.01 0.00
C LYS A 89 -2.56 7.49 0.16
N ILE A 90 -3.71 6.97 -0.28
CA ILE A 90 -4.00 5.53 -0.26
C ILE A 90 -4.39 5.12 -1.67
N SER A 91 -3.67 4.15 -2.23
CA SER A 91 -3.90 3.65 -3.58
C SER A 91 -4.26 2.18 -3.56
N PHE A 92 -5.15 1.79 -4.48
CA PHE A 92 -5.59 0.42 -4.67
C PHE A 92 -5.37 0.04 -6.13
N PHE A 93 -4.67 -1.07 -6.35
CA PHE A 93 -4.30 -1.54 -7.69
C PHE A 93 -4.64 -3.01 -7.88
N THR A 94 -4.90 -3.40 -9.11
CA THR A 94 -4.92 -4.80 -9.49
C THR A 94 -3.53 -5.21 -9.96
N TYR A 95 -3.00 -6.31 -9.37
CA TYR A 95 -1.73 -6.90 -9.74
C TYR A 95 -1.97 -8.39 -9.96
N ARG A 96 -2.04 -8.81 -11.22
CA ARG A 96 -2.53 -10.14 -11.59
C ARG A 96 -1.49 -11.25 -11.46
N TYR A 97 -0.22 -10.90 -11.35
CA TYR A 97 0.82 -11.90 -11.24
C TYR A 97 0.73 -12.61 -9.89
N PRO A 98 0.85 -13.95 -9.86
CA PRO A 98 0.80 -14.66 -8.59
C PRO A 98 2.00 -14.27 -7.72
N LEU A 99 1.77 -14.26 -6.42
CA LEU A 99 2.85 -14.01 -5.46
C LEU A 99 3.75 -15.24 -5.40
N ILE A 100 5.06 -15.01 -5.28
CA ILE A 100 6.06 -16.07 -5.21
C ILE A 100 6.06 -16.73 -3.83
N GLY A 101 5.92 -15.92 -2.78
CA GLY A 101 5.94 -16.37 -1.40
C GLY A 101 4.65 -16.07 -0.65
N ASP A 102 4.65 -16.44 0.62
CA ASP A 102 3.49 -16.21 1.49
C ASP A 102 3.40 -14.75 1.93
N LEU A 103 2.16 -14.29 2.13
CA LEU A 103 1.92 -12.98 2.73
C LEU A 103 2.39 -12.97 4.18
N VAL A 104 2.95 -11.85 4.59
CA VAL A 104 3.32 -11.62 5.99
C VAL A 104 2.06 -11.10 6.73
N GLU A 105 1.68 -11.80 7.79
CA GLU A 105 0.52 -11.41 8.59
C GLU A 105 0.90 -10.42 9.67
N ASP A 106 0.11 -9.38 9.80
CA ASP A 106 0.22 -8.37 10.84
C ASP A 106 -1.18 -8.03 11.35
N GLU A 107 -1.27 -7.37 12.50
CA GLU A 107 -2.55 -6.95 13.05
C GLU A 107 -3.35 -6.09 12.08
N ASN A 108 -2.69 -5.18 11.39
CA ASN A 108 -3.32 -4.19 10.51
C ASN A 108 -3.37 -4.61 9.05
N PHE A 109 -2.43 -5.43 8.60
CA PHE A 109 -2.22 -5.73 7.18
C PHE A 109 -1.88 -7.19 6.93
N LYS A 110 -2.21 -7.63 5.71
CA LYS A 110 -1.46 -8.68 5.02
C LYS A 110 -0.46 -7.95 4.14
N ILE A 111 0.82 -8.31 4.20
CA ILE A 111 1.89 -7.59 3.53
C ILE A 111 2.63 -8.55 2.59
N ALA A 112 2.91 -8.11 1.37
CA ALA A 112 3.74 -8.89 0.45
C ALA A 112 5.12 -9.12 1.07
N ASN A 113 5.67 -10.32 0.88
CA ASN A 113 6.99 -10.63 1.41
C ASN A 113 8.09 -9.89 0.62
N LEU A 114 9.32 -9.95 1.12
CA LEU A 114 10.44 -9.20 0.54
C LEU A 114 10.73 -9.59 -0.91
N ILE A 115 10.60 -10.88 -1.25
CA ILE A 115 10.85 -11.35 -2.62
C ILE A 115 9.81 -10.79 -3.58
N ASP A 116 8.54 -10.81 -3.20
CA ASP A 116 7.46 -10.27 -4.03
C ASP A 116 7.57 -8.76 -4.18
N ILE A 117 7.91 -8.04 -3.10
CA ILE A 117 8.14 -6.60 -3.19
C ILE A 117 9.32 -6.30 -4.12
N ALA A 118 10.39 -7.09 -4.06
CA ALA A 118 11.52 -6.92 -4.97
C ALA A 118 11.10 -7.07 -6.44
N ALA A 119 10.29 -8.09 -6.75
CA ALA A 119 9.78 -8.29 -8.11
C ALA A 119 8.92 -7.11 -8.57
N MET A 120 8.06 -6.60 -7.71
CA MET A 120 7.24 -5.41 -8.00
C MET A 120 8.09 -4.16 -8.19
N LYS A 121 9.16 -3.99 -7.40
CA LYS A 121 10.11 -2.88 -7.54
C LYS A 121 10.87 -2.95 -8.86
N MET A 122 11.25 -4.13 -9.33
CA MET A 122 11.90 -4.28 -10.63
C MET A 122 10.98 -3.79 -11.75
N SER A 123 9.70 -4.13 -11.68
CA SER A 123 8.69 -3.64 -12.63
C SER A 123 8.55 -2.11 -12.56
N ALA A 124 8.53 -1.55 -11.35
CA ALA A 124 8.43 -0.09 -11.16
C ALA A 124 9.64 0.65 -11.74
N ILE A 125 10.85 0.12 -11.56
CA ILE A 125 12.07 0.73 -12.09
C ILE A 125 12.04 0.75 -13.62
N THR A 126 11.51 -0.29 -14.26
CA THR A 126 11.38 -0.35 -15.72
C THR A 126 10.48 0.75 -16.26
N SER A 127 9.45 1.15 -15.49
CA SER A 127 8.48 2.16 -15.93
C SER A 127 8.79 3.58 -15.44
N ARG A 128 9.41 3.73 -14.24
CA ARG A 128 9.62 5.05 -13.61
C ARG A 128 10.76 5.07 -12.61
N ALA A 129 11.91 4.81 -12.75
CA ALA A 129 12.95 4.77 -11.72
C ALA A 129 12.92 6.00 -10.80
N THR A 130 12.80 5.80 -9.49
CA THR A 130 12.92 6.85 -8.47
C THR A 130 14.02 6.49 -7.48
N ASN A 131 14.53 7.48 -6.73
CA ASN A 131 15.54 7.21 -5.70
C ASN A 131 15.03 6.25 -4.65
N LYS A 132 13.74 6.32 -4.31
CA LYS A 132 13.13 5.42 -3.32
C LYS A 132 13.17 3.97 -3.79
N ASP A 133 12.92 3.71 -5.08
CA ASP A 133 12.95 2.36 -5.65
C ASP A 133 14.35 1.76 -5.58
N TYR A 134 15.37 2.54 -5.88
CA TYR A 134 16.77 2.09 -5.78
C TYR A 134 17.20 1.84 -4.34
N ILE A 135 16.80 2.71 -3.41
CA ILE A 135 17.08 2.55 -1.98
C ILE A 135 16.43 1.25 -1.47
N ASP A 136 15.18 1.01 -1.83
CA ASP A 136 14.44 -0.18 -1.43
C ASP A 136 15.14 -1.46 -1.92
N LEU A 137 15.53 -1.49 -3.22
CA LEU A 137 16.24 -2.62 -3.78
C LEU A 137 17.58 -2.86 -3.09
N TYR A 138 18.32 -1.81 -2.80
CA TYR A 138 19.60 -1.92 -2.09
C TYR A 138 19.40 -2.68 -0.76
N PHE A 139 18.42 -2.31 0.03
CA PHE A 139 18.18 -2.93 1.33
C PHE A 139 17.62 -4.35 1.21
N ILE A 140 16.85 -4.67 0.18
CA ILE A 140 16.39 -6.04 -0.07
C ILE A 140 17.56 -6.95 -0.40
N MET A 141 18.47 -6.47 -1.26
CA MET A 141 19.61 -7.27 -1.74
C MET A 141 20.74 -7.39 -0.72
N LYS A 142 20.73 -6.57 0.29
CA LYS A 142 21.72 -6.61 1.36
C LYS A 142 21.41 -7.70 2.39
#